data_9d2b364a6df49b9ef14121bce651c877
#
_entry.id   9d2b364a6df49b9ef14121bce651c877
#
_cell.length_a   1.000
_cell.length_b   1.000
_cell.length_c   1.000
_cell.angle_alpha   90.00
_cell.angle_beta   90.00
_cell.angle_gamma   90.00
#
_symmetry.space_group_name_H-M   'P 1'
#
loop_
_entity.id
_entity.type
_entity.pdbx_description
1 polymer ?
#
loop_
_entity_poly.entity_id
_entity_poly.type
_entity_poly.pdbx_seq_one_letter_code
_entity_poly.pdbx_strand_id
1 'polypeptide(L)'
;MSGTEDLLVEPDRLAAELDRADPPTLLDVRWRLAGPPGREDYLAGHLPGAVFVDLDTELCGRPGAAGRHPLPDPAALQAALRAAGVRAGHPVVVYDGGDGMSAARAWWTLRWAGNRAVRVLHGGFPAWAAAGLPLSTEAPAPPPGDVTVTPDELPVLDAGEAARLAAADAGVLLDVRAAPRYRGETEPIDPVAGHIPGAVNLPAPGYVAEGRFPAAEALRERFAAAGVAEGAPVGAYCGSGVTAAQAVLALHLAGRPDAALYIGSWSNWVADPDRPVATGETSGR
;
A
#
# COMPACT_ATOMS: atom_id res chain seq x y z
N MET A 1 12.89 -24.33 -2.46
CA MET A 1 12.79 -23.50 -1.23
C MET A 1 12.66 -22.06 -1.71
N SER A 2 11.45 -21.58 -1.87
CA SER A 2 11.19 -20.18 -2.26
C SER A 2 11.52 -19.33 -1.04
N GLY A 3 12.63 -18.57 -1.10
CA GLY A 3 12.97 -17.62 -0.08
C GLY A 3 11.83 -16.63 0.09
N THR A 4 11.42 -16.39 1.31
CA THR A 4 10.53 -15.26 1.63
C THR A 4 11.19 -14.04 1.03
N GLU A 5 10.58 -13.45 0.00
CA GLU A 5 11.12 -12.24 -0.63
C GLU A 5 11.35 -11.21 0.48
N ASP A 6 12.51 -10.60 0.49
CA ASP A 6 12.90 -9.57 1.45
C ASP A 6 12.13 -8.28 1.11
N LEU A 7 10.89 -8.17 1.62
CA LEU A 7 9.98 -7.07 1.30
C LEU A 7 10.23 -5.82 2.15
N LEU A 8 10.93 -5.98 3.27
CA LEU A 8 11.27 -4.90 4.19
C LEU A 8 12.78 -4.73 4.28
N VAL A 9 13.23 -3.53 4.57
CA VAL A 9 14.63 -3.26 4.89
C VAL A 9 14.72 -2.43 6.17
N GLU A 10 15.57 -2.84 7.10
CA GLU A 10 15.86 -2.08 8.32
C GLU A 10 16.76 -0.87 8.01
N PRO A 11 16.66 0.24 8.80
CA PRO A 11 17.43 1.45 8.57
C PRO A 11 18.94 1.23 8.45
N ASP A 12 19.55 0.47 9.38
CA ASP A 12 21.00 0.21 9.39
C ASP A 12 21.45 -0.57 8.15
N ARG A 13 20.64 -1.54 7.72
CA ARG A 13 20.90 -2.30 6.50
C ARG A 13 20.80 -1.41 5.27
N LEU A 14 19.79 -0.54 5.19
CA LEU A 14 19.66 0.40 4.09
C LEU A 14 20.83 1.38 4.06
N ALA A 15 21.26 1.92 5.21
CA ALA A 15 22.41 2.79 5.29
C ALA A 15 23.67 2.13 4.70
N ALA A 16 23.94 0.87 5.06
CA ALA A 16 25.05 0.11 4.49
C ALA A 16 24.91 -0.18 2.98
N GLU A 17 23.68 -0.27 2.47
CA GLU A 17 23.41 -0.43 1.04
C GLU A 17 23.63 0.90 0.28
N LEU A 18 23.36 2.05 0.88
CA LEU A 18 23.56 3.36 0.29
C LEU A 18 25.05 3.71 0.11
N ASP A 19 25.93 3.13 0.91
CA ASP A 19 27.39 3.32 0.79
C ASP A 19 28.02 2.50 -0.36
N ARG A 20 27.24 1.69 -1.07
CA ARG A 20 27.73 0.88 -2.20
C ARG A 20 27.91 1.73 -3.46
N ALA A 21 28.73 1.22 -4.40
CA ALA A 21 28.94 1.88 -5.68
C ALA A 21 27.66 1.97 -6.55
N ASP A 22 26.70 1.07 -6.36
CA ASP A 22 25.41 1.05 -7.06
C ASP A 22 24.26 0.87 -6.03
N PRO A 23 23.89 1.94 -5.31
CA PRO A 23 22.89 1.90 -4.26
C PRO A 23 21.47 1.75 -4.83
N PRO A 24 20.49 1.27 -4.05
CA PRO A 24 19.10 1.23 -4.47
C PRO A 24 18.55 2.63 -4.76
N THR A 25 17.62 2.73 -5.68
CA THR A 25 16.83 3.96 -5.88
C THR A 25 15.93 4.19 -4.67
N LEU A 26 15.98 5.38 -4.07
CA LEU A 26 15.13 5.75 -2.94
C LEU A 26 13.97 6.62 -3.38
N LEU A 27 12.74 6.25 -2.99
CA LEU A 27 11.55 7.06 -3.24
C LEU A 27 10.91 7.47 -1.91
N ASP A 28 10.83 8.77 -1.68
CA ASP A 28 10.07 9.37 -0.59
C ASP A 28 8.63 9.55 -1.05
N VAL A 29 7.72 8.83 -0.42
CA VAL A 29 6.30 8.85 -0.76
C VAL A 29 5.46 9.36 0.43
N ARG A 30 6.01 10.25 1.23
CA ARG A 30 5.28 10.86 2.34
C ARG A 30 4.02 11.55 1.86
N TRP A 31 2.91 11.14 2.42
CA TRP A 31 1.58 11.57 2.02
C TRP A 31 0.65 11.58 3.24
N ARG A 32 -0.38 12.37 3.20
CA ARG A 32 -1.47 12.35 4.18
C ARG A 32 -2.78 12.76 3.52
N LEU A 33 -3.86 12.12 3.96
CA LEU A 33 -5.20 12.35 3.39
C LEU A 33 -5.69 13.79 3.61
N ALA A 34 -5.24 14.45 4.66
CA ALA A 34 -5.58 15.84 4.98
C ALA A 34 -4.38 16.52 5.66
N GLY A 35 -4.25 17.83 5.48
CA GLY A 35 -3.17 18.64 6.03
C GLY A 35 -2.16 19.06 4.97
N PRO A 36 -0.97 19.57 5.39
CA PRO A 36 0.07 20.00 4.47
C PRO A 36 0.55 18.88 3.56
N PRO A 37 0.92 19.16 2.30
CA PRO A 37 1.48 18.16 1.39
C PRO A 37 2.74 17.49 1.95
N GLY A 38 2.90 16.19 1.72
CA GLY A 38 4.10 15.45 2.15
C GLY A 38 5.41 16.00 1.56
N ARG A 39 5.33 16.74 0.44
CA ARG A 39 6.44 17.42 -0.16
C ARG A 39 7.08 18.48 0.77
N GLU A 40 6.31 19.12 1.65
CA GLU A 40 6.85 20.07 2.63
C GLU A 40 7.75 19.35 3.64
N ASP A 41 7.34 18.18 4.12
CA ASP A 41 8.14 17.35 5.01
C ASP A 41 9.42 16.85 4.31
N TYR A 42 9.32 16.48 3.02
CA TYR A 42 10.48 16.09 2.21
C TYR A 42 11.51 17.23 2.12
N LEU A 43 11.06 18.43 1.83
CA LEU A 43 11.95 19.61 1.73
C LEU A 43 12.57 19.99 3.08
N ALA A 44 11.88 19.73 4.19
CA ALA A 44 12.41 19.95 5.54
C ALA A 44 13.50 18.92 5.94
N GLY A 45 13.50 17.73 5.33
CA GLY A 45 14.49 16.69 5.55
C GLY A 45 14.04 15.33 5.02
N HIS A 46 14.93 14.63 4.33
CA HIS A 46 14.70 13.33 3.74
C HIS A 46 15.96 12.45 3.79
N LEU A 47 15.87 11.18 3.43
CA LEU A 47 17.03 10.31 3.30
C LEU A 47 17.94 10.81 2.16
N PRO A 48 19.28 10.83 2.32
CA PRO A 48 20.19 11.28 1.26
C PRO A 48 19.94 10.51 -0.05
N GLY A 49 19.80 11.26 -1.15
CA GLY A 49 19.56 10.70 -2.47
C GLY A 49 18.12 10.27 -2.75
N ALA A 50 17.20 10.40 -1.81
CA ALA A 50 15.80 10.07 -2.04
C ALA A 50 15.11 11.10 -2.95
N VAL A 51 14.35 10.60 -3.94
CA VAL A 51 13.50 11.40 -4.82
C VAL A 51 12.07 11.39 -4.27
N PHE A 52 11.46 12.57 -4.18
CA PHE A 52 10.05 12.67 -3.82
C PHE A 52 9.16 12.22 -4.98
N VAL A 53 8.21 11.33 -4.69
CA VAL A 53 7.16 10.89 -5.62
C VAL A 53 5.80 11.12 -4.98
N ASP A 54 4.99 11.92 -5.63
CA ASP A 54 3.67 12.29 -5.14
C ASP A 54 2.66 11.14 -5.35
N LEU A 55 2.04 10.69 -4.26
CA LEU A 55 1.09 9.57 -4.32
C LEU A 55 -0.14 9.89 -5.18
N ASP A 56 -0.70 11.08 -5.04
CA ASP A 56 -1.97 11.44 -5.68
C ASP A 56 -1.83 11.64 -7.18
N THR A 57 -0.70 12.19 -7.63
CA THR A 57 -0.49 12.61 -9.02
C THR A 57 0.41 11.69 -9.83
N GLU A 58 1.28 10.91 -9.17
CA GLU A 58 2.28 10.06 -9.85
C GLU A 58 2.04 8.56 -9.64
N LEU A 59 1.47 8.15 -8.48
CA LEU A 59 1.20 6.75 -8.16
C LEU A 59 -0.30 6.38 -8.24
N CYS A 60 -1.16 7.34 -8.49
CA CYS A 60 -2.60 7.14 -8.65
C CYS A 60 -3.11 7.82 -9.91
N GLY A 61 -4.23 7.33 -10.41
CA GLY A 61 -5.03 8.00 -11.44
C GLY A 61 -5.91 9.11 -10.86
N ARG A 62 -6.58 9.85 -11.73
CA ARG A 62 -7.48 10.94 -11.33
C ARG A 62 -8.66 10.39 -10.50
N PRO A 63 -9.02 11.04 -9.39
CA PRO A 63 -10.23 10.71 -8.63
C PRO A 63 -11.49 10.76 -9.49
N GLY A 64 -12.41 9.83 -9.25
CA GLY A 64 -13.66 9.75 -10.00
C GLY A 64 -14.48 8.50 -9.64
N ALA A 65 -15.31 8.03 -10.57
CA ALA A 65 -16.13 6.84 -10.38
C ALA A 65 -15.31 5.57 -10.07
N ALA A 66 -14.05 5.51 -10.52
CA ALA A 66 -13.13 4.41 -10.20
C ALA A 66 -12.56 4.47 -8.77
N GLY A 67 -12.92 5.47 -7.98
CA GLY A 67 -12.46 5.70 -6.60
C GLY A 67 -11.61 6.96 -6.46
N ARG A 68 -11.15 7.23 -5.23
CA ARG A 68 -10.30 8.42 -4.94
C ARG A 68 -8.84 8.24 -5.40
N HIS A 69 -8.29 7.03 -5.31
CA HIS A 69 -6.91 6.72 -5.70
C HIS A 69 -6.88 5.50 -6.63
N PRO A 70 -7.51 5.61 -7.83
CA PRO A 70 -7.54 4.50 -8.78
C PRO A 70 -6.14 4.17 -9.31
N LEU A 71 -6.01 3.11 -10.11
CA LEU A 71 -4.77 2.79 -10.79
C LEU A 71 -4.30 3.95 -11.65
N PRO A 72 -2.99 4.23 -11.68
CA PRO A 72 -2.42 5.23 -12.58
C PRO A 72 -2.49 4.75 -14.04
N ASP A 73 -2.48 5.69 -14.96
CA ASP A 73 -2.18 5.39 -16.35
C ASP A 73 -0.77 4.80 -16.47
N PRO A 74 -0.58 3.64 -17.14
CA PRO A 74 0.73 2.98 -17.20
C PRO A 74 1.84 3.84 -17.85
N ALA A 75 1.51 4.65 -18.85
CA ALA A 75 2.49 5.50 -19.53
C ALA A 75 2.88 6.69 -18.63
N ALA A 76 1.90 7.29 -17.92
CA ALA A 76 2.17 8.34 -16.94
C ALA A 76 3.01 7.83 -15.77
N LEU A 77 2.68 6.65 -15.23
CA LEU A 77 3.48 6.00 -14.18
C LEU A 77 4.91 5.74 -14.65
N GLN A 78 5.07 5.20 -15.86
CA GLN A 78 6.41 4.96 -16.42
C GLN A 78 7.23 6.25 -16.53
N ALA A 79 6.61 7.32 -16.99
CA ALA A 79 7.28 8.62 -17.09
C ALA A 79 7.72 9.14 -15.72
N ALA A 80 6.85 9.07 -14.69
CA ALA A 80 7.16 9.47 -13.32
C ALA A 80 8.30 8.62 -12.72
N LEU A 81 8.23 7.29 -12.84
CA LEU A 81 9.27 6.40 -12.33
C LEU A 81 10.62 6.61 -13.02
N ARG A 82 10.63 6.84 -14.34
CA ARG A 82 11.86 7.17 -15.07
C ARG A 82 12.44 8.51 -14.64
N ALA A 83 11.59 9.53 -14.44
CA ALA A 83 12.03 10.83 -13.93
C ALA A 83 12.63 10.71 -12.51
N ALA A 84 12.11 9.80 -11.69
CA ALA A 84 12.65 9.47 -10.37
C ALA A 84 13.92 8.57 -10.41
N GLY A 85 14.44 8.26 -11.59
CA GLY A 85 15.66 7.46 -11.75
C GLY A 85 15.48 5.95 -11.57
N VAL A 86 14.25 5.42 -11.63
CA VAL A 86 13.99 3.98 -11.49
C VAL A 86 14.48 3.23 -12.71
N ARG A 87 15.38 2.26 -12.49
CA ARG A 87 16.01 1.45 -13.54
C ARG A 87 15.42 0.04 -13.58
N ALA A 88 15.39 -0.56 -14.78
CA ALA A 88 14.92 -1.93 -14.99
C ALA A 88 15.73 -2.93 -14.16
N GLY A 89 15.03 -3.75 -13.35
CA GLY A 89 15.67 -4.79 -12.52
C GLY A 89 16.54 -4.28 -11.37
N HIS A 90 16.67 -2.96 -11.19
CA HIS A 90 17.43 -2.36 -10.09
C HIS A 90 16.60 -2.26 -8.82
N PRO A 91 17.19 -2.49 -7.62
CA PRO A 91 16.49 -2.37 -6.36
C PRO A 91 15.92 -0.97 -6.12
N VAL A 92 14.68 -0.93 -5.62
CA VAL A 92 14.01 0.29 -5.19
C VAL A 92 13.63 0.15 -3.72
N VAL A 93 13.83 1.18 -2.93
CA VAL A 93 13.31 1.27 -1.57
C VAL A 93 12.37 2.46 -1.48
N VAL A 94 11.15 2.20 -1.01
CA VAL A 94 10.13 3.22 -0.77
C VAL A 94 9.96 3.45 0.72
N TYR A 95 9.69 4.69 1.13
CA TYR A 95 9.42 5.01 2.54
C TYR A 95 8.42 6.15 2.67
N ASP A 96 7.77 6.21 3.84
CA ASP A 96 6.80 7.25 4.17
C ASP A 96 7.05 7.91 5.52
N GLY A 97 6.05 8.62 6.03
CA GLY A 97 6.07 9.34 7.31
C GLY A 97 5.95 8.46 8.55
N GLY A 98 5.94 7.14 8.42
CA GLY A 98 5.96 6.20 9.55
C GLY A 98 4.61 5.57 9.88
N ASP A 99 3.58 5.74 9.04
CA ASP A 99 2.33 4.98 9.16
C ASP A 99 2.33 3.72 8.28
N GLY A 100 3.27 3.62 7.33
CA GLY A 100 3.46 2.51 6.41
C GLY A 100 2.39 2.41 5.31
N MET A 101 1.47 3.36 5.22
CA MET A 101 0.35 3.28 4.28
C MET A 101 0.75 3.69 2.86
N SER A 102 1.34 4.87 2.71
CA SER A 102 1.74 5.35 1.39
C SER A 102 2.96 4.60 0.85
N ALA A 103 3.89 4.18 1.71
CA ALA A 103 4.99 3.31 1.32
C ALA A 103 4.49 1.94 0.81
N ALA A 104 3.52 1.33 1.49
CA ALA A 104 2.92 0.08 1.03
C ALA A 104 2.13 0.26 -0.27
N ARG A 105 1.45 1.41 -0.47
CA ARG A 105 0.79 1.71 -1.75
C ARG A 105 1.80 1.88 -2.88
N ALA A 106 2.91 2.58 -2.64
CA ALA A 106 3.99 2.70 -3.61
C ALA A 106 4.61 1.34 -3.95
N TRP A 107 4.95 0.53 -2.93
CA TRP A 107 5.43 -0.84 -3.09
C TRP A 107 4.47 -1.66 -3.96
N TRP A 108 3.19 -1.63 -3.65
CA TRP A 108 2.18 -2.37 -4.40
C TRP A 108 2.08 -1.90 -5.86
N THR A 109 2.03 -0.56 -6.08
CA THR A 109 1.91 0.02 -7.42
C THR A 109 3.13 -0.32 -8.29
N LEU A 110 4.36 -0.26 -7.73
CA LEU A 110 5.57 -0.62 -8.47
C LEU A 110 5.62 -2.12 -8.79
N ARG A 111 5.18 -2.98 -7.86
CA ARG A 111 5.11 -4.42 -8.12
C ARG A 111 4.02 -4.77 -9.13
N TRP A 112 2.86 -4.15 -9.05
CA TRP A 112 1.82 -4.26 -10.06
C TRP A 112 2.32 -3.84 -11.45
N ALA A 113 3.19 -2.84 -11.50
CA ALA A 113 3.84 -2.34 -12.72
C ALA A 113 5.04 -3.19 -13.20
N GLY A 114 5.30 -4.36 -12.57
CA GLY A 114 6.34 -5.32 -12.99
C GLY A 114 7.70 -5.13 -12.31
N ASN A 115 7.89 -4.14 -11.43
CA ASN A 115 9.13 -3.99 -10.68
C ASN A 115 9.11 -4.88 -9.42
N ARG A 116 9.74 -6.04 -9.50
CA ARG A 116 9.76 -7.03 -8.40
C ARG A 116 10.79 -6.70 -7.31
N ALA A 117 11.79 -5.88 -7.59
CA ALA A 117 12.89 -5.54 -6.67
C ALA A 117 12.56 -4.34 -5.78
N VAL A 118 11.32 -4.26 -5.26
CA VAL A 118 10.86 -3.16 -4.41
C VAL A 118 10.73 -3.62 -2.96
N ARG A 119 11.33 -2.84 -2.05
CA ARG A 119 11.24 -3.02 -0.60
C ARG A 119 10.70 -1.77 0.07
N VAL A 120 10.14 -1.94 1.26
CA VAL A 120 9.69 -0.84 2.13
C VAL A 120 10.69 -0.65 3.26
N LEU A 121 11.07 0.60 3.56
CA LEU A 121 11.85 0.93 4.76
C LEU A 121 10.97 0.70 6.01
N HIS A 122 11.38 -0.25 6.84
CA HIS A 122 10.62 -0.68 8.01
C HIS A 122 10.57 0.41 9.08
N GLY A 123 9.38 0.95 9.34
CA GLY A 123 9.16 2.08 10.22
C GLY A 123 9.35 3.45 9.57
N GLY A 124 9.61 3.50 8.25
CA GLY A 124 9.66 4.74 7.46
C GLY A 124 10.70 5.76 7.90
N PHE A 125 10.46 7.01 7.55
CA PHE A 125 11.35 8.14 7.92
C PHE A 125 11.62 8.24 9.44
N PRO A 126 10.64 8.07 10.35
CA PRO A 126 10.92 8.15 11.78
C PRO A 126 11.91 7.11 12.28
N ALA A 127 11.87 5.90 11.75
CA ALA A 127 12.83 4.85 12.14
C ALA A 127 14.25 5.17 11.68
N TRP A 128 14.41 5.74 10.47
CA TRP A 128 15.70 6.23 9.97
C TRP A 128 16.25 7.36 10.85
N ALA A 129 15.43 8.34 11.18
CA ALA A 129 15.82 9.48 12.02
C ALA A 129 16.15 9.04 13.46
N ALA A 130 15.37 8.12 14.05
CA ALA A 130 15.61 7.57 15.39
C ALA A 130 16.91 6.76 15.47
N ALA A 131 17.35 6.15 14.37
CA ALA A 131 18.67 5.50 14.26
C ALA A 131 19.84 6.50 14.18
N GLY A 132 19.57 7.81 14.16
CA GLY A 132 20.62 8.86 14.06
C GLY A 132 21.31 8.91 12.71
N LEU A 133 20.69 8.36 11.67
CA LEU A 133 21.26 8.28 10.33
C LEU A 133 21.17 9.63 9.59
N PRO A 134 22.03 9.88 8.58
CA PRO A 134 22.09 11.15 7.89
C PRO A 134 20.78 11.58 7.25
N LEU A 135 20.52 12.89 7.27
CA LEU A 135 19.41 13.53 6.55
C LEU A 135 19.96 14.54 5.53
N SER A 136 19.20 14.81 4.49
CA SER A 136 19.46 15.80 3.45
C SER A 136 18.27 16.71 3.25
N THR A 137 18.51 17.93 2.82
CA THR A 137 17.52 18.87 2.27
C THR A 137 17.74 19.13 0.78
N GLU A 138 18.78 18.52 0.19
CA GLU A 138 19.12 18.65 -1.22
C GLU A 138 18.29 17.69 -2.06
N ALA A 139 17.36 18.21 -2.85
CA ALA A 139 16.57 17.40 -3.78
C ALA A 139 17.48 16.87 -4.91
N PRO A 140 17.67 15.54 -5.05
CA PRO A 140 18.50 15.00 -6.11
C PRO A 140 17.81 15.15 -7.47
N ALA A 141 18.62 15.26 -8.52
CA ALA A 141 18.17 15.20 -9.91
C ALA A 141 18.88 14.03 -10.60
N PRO A 142 18.43 12.79 -10.37
CA PRO A 142 19.05 11.61 -10.97
C PRO A 142 18.90 11.64 -12.49
N PRO A 143 19.80 11.00 -13.24
CA PRO A 143 19.55 10.74 -14.65
C PRO A 143 18.25 9.91 -14.79
N PRO A 144 17.48 10.14 -15.87
CA PRO A 144 16.27 9.35 -16.12
C PRO A 144 16.57 7.84 -16.13
N GLY A 145 15.71 7.09 -15.43
CA GLY A 145 15.76 5.63 -15.46
C GLY A 145 15.23 5.05 -16.78
N ASP A 146 15.28 3.72 -16.86
CA ASP A 146 14.88 2.97 -18.07
C ASP A 146 13.79 1.92 -17.79
N VAL A 147 13.17 1.96 -16.60
CA VAL A 147 12.11 1.02 -16.24
C VAL A 147 10.99 0.99 -17.29
N THR A 148 10.50 -0.20 -17.59
CA THR A 148 9.29 -0.40 -18.40
C THR A 148 8.17 -0.89 -17.50
N VAL A 149 7.05 -0.20 -17.54
CA VAL A 149 5.84 -0.60 -16.80
C VAL A 149 5.11 -1.70 -17.55
N THR A 150 4.96 -2.84 -16.88
CA THR A 150 4.18 -3.99 -17.33
C THR A 150 3.07 -4.21 -16.30
N PRO A 151 1.84 -3.74 -16.55
CA PRO A 151 0.73 -3.84 -15.60
C PRO A 151 0.33 -5.29 -15.28
N ASP A 152 -0.49 -5.44 -14.23
CA ASP A 152 -1.19 -6.68 -13.84
C ASP A 152 -0.29 -7.82 -13.31
N GLU A 153 0.90 -7.47 -12.78
CA GLU A 153 1.79 -8.43 -12.12
C GLU A 153 1.37 -8.76 -10.66
N LEU A 154 0.41 -8.03 -10.09
CA LEU A 154 -0.25 -8.34 -8.81
C LEU A 154 -1.77 -8.43 -9.00
N PRO A 155 -2.46 -9.29 -8.22
CA PRO A 155 -3.89 -9.46 -8.31
C PRO A 155 -4.67 -8.17 -7.95
N VAL A 156 -5.57 -7.76 -8.82
CA VAL A 156 -6.49 -6.64 -8.65
C VAL A 156 -7.91 -7.16 -8.64
N LEU A 157 -8.78 -6.60 -7.82
CA LEU A 157 -10.21 -6.85 -7.84
C LEU A 157 -10.95 -5.61 -8.35
N ASP A 158 -11.92 -5.84 -9.21
CA ASP A 158 -13.00 -4.88 -9.46
C ASP A 158 -14.12 -5.01 -8.41
N ALA A 159 -15.16 -4.17 -8.49
CA ALA A 159 -16.27 -4.18 -7.54
C ALA A 159 -17.07 -5.50 -7.58
N GLY A 160 -17.25 -6.07 -8.78
CA GLY A 160 -17.96 -7.33 -8.95
C GLY A 160 -17.16 -8.53 -8.41
N GLU A 161 -15.86 -8.52 -8.59
CA GLU A 161 -14.95 -9.52 -8.05
C GLU A 161 -14.86 -9.43 -6.53
N ALA A 162 -14.80 -8.22 -5.98
CA ALA A 162 -14.84 -7.98 -4.54
C ALA A 162 -16.15 -8.50 -3.92
N ALA A 163 -17.30 -8.23 -4.58
CA ALA A 163 -18.60 -8.76 -4.15
C ALA A 163 -18.61 -10.29 -4.16
N ARG A 164 -18.12 -10.92 -5.25
CA ARG A 164 -18.06 -12.39 -5.35
C ARG A 164 -17.16 -13.00 -4.29
N LEU A 165 -16.00 -12.39 -4.03
CA LEU A 165 -15.07 -12.84 -3.00
C LEU A 165 -15.70 -12.75 -1.61
N ALA A 166 -16.39 -11.63 -1.29
CA ALA A 166 -17.06 -11.43 -0.02
C ALA A 166 -18.22 -12.42 0.21
N ALA A 167 -18.90 -12.85 -0.85
CA ALA A 167 -20.01 -13.79 -0.80
C ALA A 167 -19.58 -15.26 -0.84
N ALA A 168 -18.31 -15.56 -1.15
CA ALA A 168 -17.83 -16.94 -1.30
C ALA A 168 -17.60 -17.61 0.07
N ASP A 169 -18.03 -18.86 0.22
CA ASP A 169 -17.89 -19.63 1.47
C ASP A 169 -16.43 -19.78 1.94
N ALA A 170 -15.50 -19.95 1.00
CA ALA A 170 -14.07 -20.11 1.28
C ALA A 170 -13.25 -18.83 1.09
N GLY A 171 -13.85 -17.75 0.58
CA GLY A 171 -13.16 -16.50 0.31
C GLY A 171 -13.26 -15.51 1.47
N VAL A 172 -12.27 -14.62 1.61
CA VAL A 172 -12.30 -13.54 2.58
C VAL A 172 -11.98 -12.21 1.92
N LEU A 173 -12.92 -11.26 1.98
CA LEU A 173 -12.67 -9.86 1.66
C LEU A 173 -12.50 -9.07 2.96
N LEU A 174 -11.31 -8.54 3.19
CA LEU A 174 -10.99 -7.76 4.39
C LEU A 174 -11.34 -6.29 4.19
N ASP A 175 -12.18 -5.72 5.07
CA ASP A 175 -12.32 -4.28 5.24
C ASP A 175 -11.34 -3.81 6.32
N VAL A 176 -10.33 -3.02 5.92
CA VAL A 176 -9.27 -2.59 6.83
C VAL A 176 -9.50 -1.19 7.41
N ARG A 177 -10.69 -0.61 7.20
CA ARG A 177 -11.09 0.64 7.84
C ARG A 177 -11.38 0.45 9.32
N ALA A 178 -11.39 1.58 10.06
CA ALA A 178 -11.79 1.59 11.46
C ALA A 178 -13.19 0.96 11.65
N ALA A 179 -13.37 0.19 12.72
CA ALA A 179 -14.59 -0.53 13.00
C ALA A 179 -15.88 0.33 13.02
N PRO A 180 -15.89 1.57 13.53
CA PRO A 180 -17.08 2.43 13.43
C PRO A 180 -17.48 2.76 11.99
N ARG A 181 -16.52 2.89 11.05
CA ARG A 181 -16.82 3.09 9.63
C ARG A 181 -17.44 1.85 9.01
N TYR A 182 -16.87 0.69 9.32
CA TYR A 182 -17.39 -0.61 8.88
C TYR A 182 -18.83 -0.83 9.38
N ARG A 183 -19.09 -0.59 10.66
CA ARG A 183 -20.43 -0.77 11.25
C ARG A 183 -21.48 0.23 10.77
N GLY A 184 -21.08 1.27 10.04
CA GLY A 184 -22.00 2.30 9.57
C GLY A 184 -22.35 3.35 10.62
N GLU A 185 -21.59 3.45 11.71
CA GLU A 185 -21.79 4.41 12.78
C GLU A 185 -21.25 5.80 12.42
N THR A 186 -20.15 5.84 11.67
CA THR A 186 -19.50 7.07 11.22
C THR A 186 -18.92 6.92 9.83
N GLU A 187 -18.95 7.97 9.01
CA GLU A 187 -18.21 8.05 7.75
C GLU A 187 -17.78 9.50 7.50
N PRO A 188 -16.53 9.86 7.85
CA PRO A 188 -16.07 11.23 7.73
C PRO A 188 -15.65 11.65 6.32
N ILE A 189 -15.58 10.73 5.37
CA ILE A 189 -14.94 10.95 4.07
C ILE A 189 -15.88 10.66 2.91
N ASP A 190 -16.53 9.50 2.93
CA ASP A 190 -17.40 9.03 1.86
C ASP A 190 -18.88 9.34 2.14
N PRO A 191 -19.75 9.42 1.12
CA PRO A 191 -21.16 9.84 1.31
C PRO A 191 -22.01 8.80 2.04
N VAL A 192 -21.58 7.53 2.12
CA VAL A 192 -22.35 6.43 2.70
C VAL A 192 -21.49 5.68 3.71
N ALA A 193 -22.01 5.46 4.92
CA ALA A 193 -21.39 4.63 5.95
C ALA A 193 -21.82 3.17 5.82
N GLY A 194 -20.98 2.23 6.28
CA GLY A 194 -21.22 0.79 6.19
C GLY A 194 -20.09 0.05 5.49
N HIS A 195 -20.37 -1.16 5.00
CA HIS A 195 -19.38 -2.04 4.38
C HIS A 195 -19.95 -2.87 3.23
N ILE A 196 -19.09 -3.50 2.45
CA ILE A 196 -19.46 -4.46 1.40
C ILE A 196 -20.05 -5.70 2.08
N PRO A 197 -21.28 -6.13 1.72
CA PRO A 197 -21.90 -7.31 2.33
C PRO A 197 -21.00 -8.54 2.25
N GLY A 198 -20.81 -9.24 3.38
CA GLY A 198 -19.94 -10.41 3.50
C GLY A 198 -18.47 -10.10 3.78
N ALA A 199 -18.04 -8.84 3.72
CA ALA A 199 -16.68 -8.46 4.11
C ALA A 199 -16.43 -8.62 5.62
N VAL A 200 -15.20 -8.93 5.99
CA VAL A 200 -14.75 -9.10 7.38
C VAL A 200 -13.93 -7.88 7.80
N ASN A 201 -14.25 -7.25 8.93
CA ASN A 201 -13.49 -6.12 9.41
C ASN A 201 -12.20 -6.54 10.12
N LEU A 202 -11.06 -6.06 9.61
CA LEU A 202 -9.74 -6.22 10.22
C LEU A 202 -8.98 -4.89 10.16
N PRO A 203 -9.21 -3.96 11.10
CA PRO A 203 -8.60 -2.64 11.07
C PRO A 203 -7.07 -2.67 11.06
N ALA A 204 -6.46 -1.82 10.22
CA ALA A 204 -5.00 -1.78 10.01
C ALA A 204 -4.17 -1.63 11.30
N PRO A 205 -4.54 -0.80 12.31
CA PRO A 205 -3.79 -0.74 13.56
C PRO A 205 -3.69 -2.08 14.33
N GLY A 206 -4.46 -3.08 13.93
CA GLY A 206 -4.39 -4.42 14.53
C GLY A 206 -3.20 -5.26 14.09
N TYR A 207 -2.49 -4.89 13.02
CA TYR A 207 -1.35 -5.67 12.48
C TYR A 207 -0.17 -4.81 12.00
N VAL A 208 -0.23 -3.49 12.16
CA VAL A 208 0.88 -2.56 11.92
C VAL A 208 0.86 -1.50 13.03
N ALA A 209 2.00 -1.21 13.60
CA ALA A 209 2.18 -0.15 14.58
C ALA A 209 3.41 0.70 14.20
N GLU A 210 3.24 2.02 14.13
CA GLU A 210 4.31 2.94 13.77
C GLU A 210 5.07 2.53 12.49
N GLY A 211 4.32 2.13 11.45
CA GLY A 211 4.85 1.65 10.18
C GLY A 211 5.67 0.34 10.27
N ARG A 212 5.63 -0.33 11.42
CA ARG A 212 6.32 -1.60 11.65
C ARG A 212 5.36 -2.77 11.60
N PHE A 213 5.74 -3.78 10.84
CA PHE A 213 5.02 -5.04 10.76
C PHE A 213 5.59 -6.02 11.79
N PRO A 214 4.73 -6.77 12.50
CA PRO A 214 5.20 -7.85 13.38
C PRO A 214 5.80 -9.00 12.56
N ALA A 215 6.36 -9.99 13.27
CA ALA A 215 6.90 -11.18 12.64
C ALA A 215 5.84 -11.93 11.80
N ALA A 216 6.27 -12.59 10.74
CA ALA A 216 5.41 -13.30 9.80
C ALA A 216 4.42 -14.27 10.48
N GLU A 217 4.86 -14.93 11.58
CA GLU A 217 4.01 -15.84 12.36
C GLU A 217 2.83 -15.10 12.99
N ALA A 218 3.08 -13.98 13.66
CA ALA A 218 2.04 -13.18 14.29
C ALA A 218 1.04 -12.62 13.26
N LEU A 219 1.52 -12.28 12.05
CA LEU A 219 0.64 -11.90 10.95
C LEU A 219 -0.23 -13.06 10.48
N ARG A 220 0.34 -14.29 10.32
CA ARG A 220 -0.44 -15.49 9.97
C ARG A 220 -1.54 -15.78 10.98
N GLU A 221 -1.22 -15.76 12.28
CA GLU A 221 -2.20 -15.94 13.35
C GLU A 221 -3.31 -14.88 13.29
N ARG A 222 -2.94 -13.63 13.06
CA ARG A 222 -3.90 -12.53 12.97
C ARG A 222 -4.86 -12.67 11.79
N PHE A 223 -4.36 -13.02 10.62
CA PHE A 223 -5.20 -13.25 9.44
C PHE A 223 -6.03 -14.52 9.56
N ALA A 224 -5.48 -15.58 10.15
CA ALA A 224 -6.24 -16.81 10.43
C ALA A 224 -7.41 -16.53 11.40
N ALA A 225 -7.21 -15.72 12.43
CA ALA A 225 -8.27 -15.30 13.35
C ALA A 225 -9.38 -14.47 12.65
N ALA A 226 -9.06 -13.80 11.54
CA ALA A 226 -10.02 -13.12 10.68
C ALA A 226 -10.66 -14.04 9.62
N GLY A 227 -10.42 -15.36 9.69
CA GLY A 227 -10.99 -16.35 8.78
C GLY A 227 -10.19 -16.60 7.50
N VAL A 228 -9.00 -16.01 7.35
CA VAL A 228 -8.13 -16.27 6.20
C VAL A 228 -7.46 -17.63 6.37
N ALA A 229 -8.08 -18.67 5.81
CA ALA A 229 -7.52 -20.02 5.82
C ALA A 229 -6.34 -20.14 4.84
N GLU A 230 -5.49 -21.16 5.05
CA GLU A 230 -4.40 -21.47 4.14
C GLU A 230 -4.96 -21.81 2.74
N GLY A 231 -4.41 -21.16 1.71
CA GLY A 231 -4.83 -21.38 0.32
C GLY A 231 -6.20 -20.81 -0.05
N ALA A 232 -6.99 -20.28 0.90
CA ALA A 232 -8.28 -19.66 0.58
C ALA A 232 -8.06 -18.30 -0.14
N PRO A 233 -8.90 -17.96 -1.14
CA PRO A 233 -8.83 -16.66 -1.78
C PRO A 233 -8.99 -15.51 -0.77
N VAL A 234 -8.12 -14.52 -0.83
CA VAL A 234 -8.15 -13.37 0.06
C VAL A 234 -7.94 -12.07 -0.70
N GLY A 235 -8.70 -11.05 -0.33
CA GLY A 235 -8.53 -9.70 -0.83
C GLY A 235 -8.73 -8.67 0.27
N ALA A 236 -8.30 -7.44 0.01
CA ALA A 236 -8.47 -6.34 0.95
C ALA A 236 -8.97 -5.07 0.26
N TYR A 237 -9.76 -4.29 0.97
CA TYR A 237 -10.14 -2.93 0.60
C TYR A 237 -10.13 -1.99 1.81
N CYS A 238 -10.09 -0.69 1.54
CA CYS A 238 -10.22 0.35 2.56
C CYS A 238 -11.16 1.48 2.08
N GLY A 239 -10.83 2.73 2.34
CA GLY A 239 -11.56 3.87 1.75
C GLY A 239 -11.22 4.11 0.28
N SER A 240 -9.95 3.94 -0.11
CA SER A 240 -9.46 4.31 -1.45
C SER A 240 -8.24 3.51 -1.94
N GLY A 241 -7.97 2.34 -1.37
CA GLY A 241 -6.90 1.44 -1.80
C GLY A 241 -5.49 1.77 -1.26
N VAL A 242 -5.32 2.83 -0.45
CA VAL A 242 -4.02 3.17 0.14
C VAL A 242 -3.74 2.27 1.34
N THR A 243 -4.55 2.33 2.39
CA THR A 243 -4.39 1.46 3.58
C THR A 243 -4.56 -0.03 3.24
N ALA A 244 -5.40 -0.36 2.24
CA ALA A 244 -5.57 -1.76 1.82
C ALA A 244 -4.30 -2.34 1.17
N ALA A 245 -3.48 -1.54 0.50
CA ALA A 245 -2.17 -1.98 0.02
C ALA A 245 -1.23 -2.38 1.18
N GLN A 246 -1.35 -1.73 2.34
CA GLN A 246 -0.63 -2.13 3.56
C GLN A 246 -1.08 -3.50 4.08
N ALA A 247 -2.39 -3.80 4.01
CA ALA A 247 -2.89 -5.13 4.35
C ALA A 247 -2.40 -6.20 3.37
N VAL A 248 -2.35 -5.88 2.07
CA VAL A 248 -1.78 -6.79 1.06
C VAL A 248 -0.30 -7.04 1.32
N LEU A 249 0.49 -6.00 1.66
CA LEU A 249 1.90 -6.19 2.06
C LEU A 249 2.01 -7.09 3.30
N ALA A 250 1.17 -6.89 4.31
CA ALA A 250 1.14 -7.73 5.51
C ALA A 250 0.78 -9.20 5.18
N LEU A 251 -0.16 -9.43 4.26
CA LEU A 251 -0.49 -10.75 3.74
C LEU A 251 0.68 -11.40 3.00
N HIS A 252 1.42 -10.65 2.18
CA HIS A 252 2.65 -11.14 1.54
C HIS A 252 3.70 -11.55 2.59
N LEU A 253 3.92 -10.73 3.63
CA LEU A 253 4.81 -11.06 4.75
C LEU A 253 4.34 -12.33 5.50
N ALA A 254 3.03 -12.55 5.59
CA ALA A 254 2.44 -13.75 6.16
C ALA A 254 2.50 -14.99 5.23
N GLY A 255 3.09 -14.87 4.02
CA GLY A 255 3.22 -15.96 3.06
C GLY A 255 2.04 -16.09 2.08
N ARG A 256 1.23 -15.03 1.90
CA ARG A 256 0.11 -14.96 0.95
C ARG A 256 0.40 -13.97 -0.20
N PRO A 257 1.30 -14.33 -1.13
CA PRO A 257 1.62 -13.48 -2.28
C PRO A 257 0.48 -13.41 -3.32
N ASP A 258 -0.53 -14.23 -3.16
CA ASP A 258 -1.75 -14.30 -3.96
C ASP A 258 -2.85 -13.31 -3.51
N ALA A 259 -2.61 -12.57 -2.42
CA ALA A 259 -3.58 -11.62 -1.88
C ALA A 259 -3.91 -10.50 -2.88
N ALA A 260 -5.20 -10.28 -3.12
CA ALA A 260 -5.69 -9.31 -4.08
C ALA A 260 -6.03 -7.96 -3.45
N LEU A 261 -5.88 -6.88 -4.21
CA LEU A 261 -6.28 -5.54 -3.81
C LEU A 261 -7.53 -5.09 -4.57
N TYR A 262 -8.62 -4.81 -3.86
CA TYR A 262 -9.69 -4.01 -4.43
C TYR A 262 -9.30 -2.54 -4.40
N ILE A 263 -8.68 -2.09 -5.49
CA ILE A 263 -8.04 -0.78 -5.58
C ILE A 263 -9.03 0.39 -5.45
N GLY A 264 -10.21 0.28 -6.07
CA GLY A 264 -11.26 1.30 -6.00
C GLY A 264 -11.85 1.46 -4.61
N SER A 265 -11.85 0.40 -3.82
CA SER A 265 -12.25 0.38 -2.42
C SER A 265 -13.65 0.97 -2.17
N TRP A 266 -13.90 1.41 -0.95
CA TRP A 266 -15.20 1.94 -0.54
C TRP A 266 -15.65 3.14 -1.39
N SER A 267 -14.74 4.04 -1.74
CA SER A 267 -15.05 5.21 -2.57
C SER A 267 -15.56 4.86 -3.99
N ASN A 268 -15.06 3.76 -4.57
CA ASN A 268 -15.60 3.22 -5.82
C ASN A 268 -16.90 2.45 -5.57
N TRP A 269 -16.98 1.70 -4.45
CA TRP A 269 -18.18 0.92 -4.14
C TRP A 269 -19.42 1.81 -4.06
N VAL A 270 -19.37 2.88 -3.28
CA VAL A 270 -20.49 3.80 -3.05
C VAL A 270 -20.69 4.83 -4.17
N ALA A 271 -19.81 4.88 -5.17
CA ALA A 271 -20.02 5.69 -6.37
C ALA A 271 -21.17 5.16 -7.25
N ASP A 272 -21.53 3.89 -7.08
CA ASP A 272 -22.68 3.27 -7.72
C ASP A 272 -23.77 3.05 -6.64
N PRO A 273 -24.89 3.79 -6.71
CA PRO A 273 -25.94 3.71 -5.69
C PRO A 273 -26.71 2.38 -5.70
N ASP A 274 -26.60 1.61 -6.76
CA ASP A 274 -27.26 0.30 -6.86
C ASP A 274 -26.51 -0.82 -6.13
N ARG A 275 -25.27 -0.57 -5.67
CA ARG A 275 -24.51 -1.56 -4.92
C ARG A 275 -24.99 -1.65 -3.47
N PRO A 276 -25.21 -2.86 -2.96
CA PRO A 276 -25.73 -3.06 -1.61
C PRO A 276 -24.68 -2.65 -0.56
N VAL A 277 -25.18 -2.10 0.56
CA VAL A 277 -24.40 -1.72 1.72
C VAL A 277 -24.93 -2.45 2.94
N ALA A 278 -24.04 -3.06 3.71
CA ALA A 278 -24.34 -3.65 5.01
C ALA A 278 -23.84 -2.74 6.15
N THR A 279 -24.45 -2.89 7.31
CA THR A 279 -24.10 -2.19 8.57
C THR A 279 -24.12 -3.17 9.74
N GLY A 280 -23.55 -2.78 10.89
CA GLY A 280 -23.46 -3.63 12.07
C GLY A 280 -22.15 -4.43 12.13
N GLU A 281 -22.05 -5.33 13.11
CA GLU A 281 -20.83 -6.10 13.40
C GLU A 281 -20.69 -7.40 12.59
N THR A 282 -21.79 -7.90 12.02
CA THR A 282 -21.80 -9.14 11.28
C THR A 282 -21.52 -8.89 9.80
N SER A 283 -20.72 -9.75 9.21
CA SER A 283 -20.42 -9.73 7.77
C SER A 283 -21.64 -10.00 6.87
N GLY A 284 -22.83 -10.20 7.44
CA GLY A 284 -24.06 -10.50 6.67
C GLY A 284 -24.03 -11.86 5.97
N ARG A 285 -23.22 -12.81 6.49
CA ARG A 285 -23.20 -14.22 6.04
C ARG A 285 -24.33 -14.98 6.66
#